data_baf61fc86d1cb321347d3cfa965d237c
#
_entry.id   baf61fc86d1cb321347d3cfa965d237c
#
_cell.length_a   1.000
_cell.length_b   1.000
_cell.length_c   1.000
_cell.angle_alpha   90.00
_cell.angle_beta   90.00
_cell.angle_gamma   90.00
#
_symmetry.space_group_name_H-M   'P 1'
#
loop_
_entity.id
_entity.type
_entity.pdbx_description
1 polymer ?
#
loop_
_entity_poly.entity_id
_entity_poly.type
_entity_poly.pdbx_seq_one_letter_code
_entity_poly.pdbx_strand_id
1 'polypeptide(L)'
;MTTQNLSLEHLIKPSSLTEKAPLIIMLHGYGSNENDLFSFASELPDEYLIVSAKAPLPMQPYGNAWYEINFDADQNKFTNDEQAIASRDLIAKFIDEVIEAYHADASQVTLLGFSQGAILSYAVALSYPEKVNRVVALSGYIHESIFKEGYKNNDFSNLKIY
;
A
#
# COMPACT_ATOMS: atom_id res chain seq x y z
N MET A 1 -0.40 5.97 21.00
CA MET A 1 -1.26 6.58 19.95
C MET A 1 -2.39 5.59 19.68
N THR A 2 -3.63 6.04 19.58
CA THR A 2 -4.78 5.15 19.34
C THR A 2 -5.06 5.11 17.85
N THR A 3 -5.39 3.93 17.32
CA THR A 3 -5.78 3.76 15.89
C THR A 3 -7.04 4.58 15.60
N GLN A 4 -6.99 5.42 14.57
CA GLN A 4 -8.10 6.25 14.10
C GLN A 4 -9.04 5.43 13.20
N ASN A 5 -10.30 5.85 13.08
CA ASN A 5 -11.25 5.22 12.15
C ASN A 5 -11.07 5.83 10.75
N LEU A 6 -10.29 5.15 9.90
CA LEU A 6 -9.99 5.55 8.52
C LEU A 6 -10.66 4.60 7.52
N SER A 7 -10.47 4.85 6.22
CA SER A 7 -11.06 4.03 5.15
C SER A 7 -10.57 2.59 5.09
N LEU A 8 -9.41 2.28 5.71
CA LEU A 8 -8.90 0.92 5.90
C LEU A 8 -8.62 0.65 7.38
N GLU A 9 -8.98 -0.54 7.85
CA GLU A 9 -8.49 -1.06 9.12
C GLU A 9 -6.97 -1.18 9.05
N HIS A 10 -6.28 -0.86 10.16
CA HIS A 10 -4.83 -0.85 10.15
C HIS A 10 -4.22 -0.99 11.55
N LEU A 11 -2.95 -1.37 11.59
CA LEU A 11 -2.09 -1.30 12.76
C LEU A 11 -1.12 -0.13 12.65
N ILE A 12 -0.67 0.40 13.79
CA ILE A 12 0.31 1.48 13.83
C ILE A 12 1.46 1.19 14.80
N LYS A 13 2.69 1.55 14.40
CA LYS A 13 3.83 1.79 15.27
C LYS A 13 4.09 3.29 15.27
N PRO A 14 3.88 4.00 16.39
CA PRO A 14 4.13 5.43 16.48
C PRO A 14 5.59 5.76 16.20
N SER A 15 5.84 6.92 15.59
CA SER A 15 7.16 7.50 15.47
C SER A 15 7.67 7.99 16.84
N SER A 16 9.00 8.02 17.02
CA SER A 16 9.66 8.75 18.10
C SER A 16 9.63 10.26 17.91
N LEU A 17 9.35 10.74 16.68
CA LEU A 17 9.18 12.15 16.37
C LEU A 17 7.77 12.61 16.74
N THR A 18 7.64 13.84 17.24
CA THR A 18 6.36 14.41 17.64
C THR A 18 5.53 14.99 16.50
N GLU A 19 6.19 15.39 15.42
CA GLU A 19 5.56 16.00 14.24
C GLU A 19 6.33 15.63 12.97
N LYS A 20 5.62 15.60 11.84
CA LYS A 20 6.19 15.37 10.50
C LYS A 20 7.07 14.13 10.41
N ALA A 21 6.62 13.05 11.04
CA ALA A 21 7.32 11.78 10.94
C ALA A 21 7.30 11.26 9.50
N PRO A 22 8.42 10.75 8.97
CA PRO A 22 8.40 10.00 7.71
C PRO A 22 7.49 8.79 7.85
N LEU A 23 6.73 8.47 6.79
CA LEU A 23 5.67 7.48 6.79
C LEU A 23 6.09 6.23 6.00
N ILE A 24 5.85 5.06 6.60
CA ILE A 24 5.86 3.78 5.88
C ILE A 24 4.45 3.19 5.97
N ILE A 25 3.83 2.93 4.81
CA ILE A 25 2.59 2.15 4.71
C ILE A 25 2.93 0.77 4.17
N MET A 26 2.54 -0.26 4.92
CA MET A 26 2.75 -1.66 4.58
C MET A 26 1.50 -2.24 3.95
N LEU A 27 1.66 -2.92 2.80
CA LEU A 27 0.59 -3.55 2.03
C LEU A 27 0.88 -5.04 1.88
N HIS A 28 0.12 -5.88 2.58
CA HIS A 28 0.30 -7.34 2.61
C HIS A 28 -0.07 -8.02 1.29
N GLY A 29 0.32 -9.28 1.15
CA GLY A 29 0.01 -10.13 0.00
C GLY A 29 -1.40 -10.72 0.03
N TYR A 30 -1.78 -11.38 -1.08
CA TYR A 30 -3.03 -12.10 -1.23
C TYR A 30 -3.21 -13.17 -0.15
N GLY A 31 -4.37 -13.19 0.52
CA GLY A 31 -4.69 -14.17 1.55
C GLY A 31 -4.03 -13.93 2.91
N SER A 32 -3.34 -12.81 3.08
CA SER A 32 -2.70 -12.39 4.32
C SER A 32 -3.53 -11.33 5.06
N ASN A 33 -2.92 -10.57 5.96
CA ASN A 33 -3.56 -9.52 6.74
C ASN A 33 -2.54 -8.48 7.23
N GLU A 34 -3.03 -7.47 7.96
CA GLU A 34 -2.24 -6.36 8.49
C GLU A 34 -1.13 -6.75 9.47
N ASN A 35 -1.19 -7.95 10.08
CA ASN A 35 -0.16 -8.39 11.03
C ASN A 35 1.11 -8.92 10.34
N ASP A 36 1.02 -9.36 9.08
CA ASP A 36 2.10 -10.04 8.37
C ASP A 36 3.36 -9.17 8.30
N LEU A 37 3.35 -8.14 7.47
CA LEU A 37 4.49 -7.23 7.36
C LEU A 37 4.73 -6.42 8.65
N PHE A 38 3.69 -6.18 9.43
CA PHE A 38 3.80 -5.45 10.70
C PHE A 38 4.71 -6.16 11.71
N SER A 39 4.92 -7.45 11.57
CA SER A 39 5.88 -8.22 12.38
C SER A 39 7.31 -7.68 12.28
N PHE A 40 7.68 -7.00 11.17
CA PHE A 40 8.97 -6.36 10.96
C PHE A 40 9.05 -4.92 11.46
N ALA A 41 7.95 -4.35 11.95
CA ALA A 41 7.91 -2.93 12.32
C ALA A 41 8.92 -2.58 13.45
N SER A 42 9.23 -3.52 14.35
CA SER A 42 10.21 -3.32 15.42
C SER A 42 11.66 -3.24 14.91
N GLU A 43 11.93 -3.77 13.72
CA GLU A 43 13.27 -3.77 13.11
C GLU A 43 13.53 -2.51 12.27
N LEU A 44 12.49 -1.71 12.04
CA LEU A 44 12.59 -0.46 11.29
C LEU A 44 12.89 0.72 12.23
N PRO A 45 13.59 1.76 11.74
CA PRO A 45 13.99 2.89 12.56
C PRO A 45 12.82 3.56 13.29
N ASP A 46 13.05 4.03 14.51
CA ASP A 46 11.98 4.55 15.38
C ASP A 46 11.43 5.91 14.95
N GLU A 47 12.15 6.63 14.10
CA GLU A 47 11.67 7.90 13.53
C GLU A 47 10.50 7.75 12.55
N TYR A 48 10.29 6.55 11.99
CA TYR A 48 9.17 6.32 11.08
C TYR A 48 7.85 6.09 11.83
N LEU A 49 6.79 6.75 11.35
CA LEU A 49 5.44 6.27 11.58
C LEU A 49 5.20 5.09 10.66
N ILE A 50 4.86 3.93 11.21
CA ILE A 50 4.60 2.72 10.42
C ILE A 50 3.13 2.37 10.54
N VAL A 51 2.47 2.20 9.39
CA VAL A 51 1.05 1.86 9.30
C VAL A 51 0.92 0.61 8.43
N SER A 52 0.35 -0.44 8.96
CA SER A 52 0.08 -1.67 8.18
C SER A 52 -1.40 -1.79 7.89
N ALA A 53 -1.76 -1.67 6.62
CA ALA A 53 -3.14 -1.66 6.18
C ALA A 53 -3.68 -3.07 5.92
N LYS A 54 -4.96 -3.29 6.29
CA LYS A 54 -5.70 -4.50 6.00
C LYS A 54 -6.45 -4.35 4.68
N ALA A 55 -6.25 -5.27 3.75
CA ALA A 55 -6.97 -5.29 2.49
C ALA A 55 -8.49 -5.47 2.68
N PRO A 56 -9.33 -4.86 1.81
CA PRO A 56 -10.76 -4.72 2.05
C PRO A 56 -11.58 -5.99 1.80
N LEU A 57 -11.06 -6.97 1.03
CA LEU A 57 -11.84 -8.14 0.62
C LEU A 57 -11.53 -9.35 1.53
N PRO A 58 -12.47 -9.79 2.38
CA PRO A 58 -12.25 -10.96 3.22
C PRO A 58 -12.23 -12.24 2.36
N MET A 59 -11.33 -13.15 2.71
CA MET A 59 -11.20 -14.46 2.04
C MET A 59 -11.62 -15.61 2.95
N GLN A 60 -12.05 -16.69 2.35
CA GLN A 60 -12.38 -17.93 3.06
C GLN A 60 -11.24 -18.94 2.91
N PRO A 61 -10.83 -19.65 3.98
CA PRO A 61 -11.39 -19.59 5.35
C PRO A 61 -10.83 -18.45 6.21
N TYR A 62 -9.80 -17.76 5.77
CA TYR A 62 -9.16 -16.62 6.49
C TYR A 62 -8.33 -15.74 5.55
N GLY A 63 -7.91 -14.57 6.07
CA GLY A 63 -7.10 -13.60 5.33
C GLY A 63 -7.94 -12.63 4.50
N ASN A 64 -7.23 -11.73 3.83
CA ASN A 64 -7.80 -10.67 3.02
C ASN A 64 -7.07 -10.55 1.68
N ALA A 65 -7.71 -9.95 0.71
CA ALA A 65 -7.14 -9.63 -0.60
C ALA A 65 -7.46 -8.20 -1.01
N TRP A 66 -6.58 -7.61 -1.80
CA TRP A 66 -6.81 -6.30 -2.41
C TRP A 66 -7.73 -6.42 -3.63
N TYR A 67 -7.62 -7.52 -4.36
CA TYR A 67 -8.46 -7.87 -5.49
C TYR A 67 -8.45 -9.39 -5.69
N GLU A 68 -9.49 -9.91 -6.31
CA GLU A 68 -9.62 -11.34 -6.60
C GLU A 68 -8.64 -11.79 -7.67
N ILE A 69 -8.15 -13.01 -7.49
CA ILE A 69 -7.39 -13.76 -8.48
C ILE A 69 -8.26 -14.92 -8.93
N ASN A 70 -8.54 -14.99 -10.22
CA ASN A 70 -9.36 -16.03 -10.81
C ASN A 70 -8.51 -16.95 -11.70
N PHE A 71 -9.00 -18.16 -11.92
CA PHE A 71 -8.41 -19.13 -12.82
C PHE A 71 -9.49 -19.60 -13.79
N ASP A 72 -9.16 -19.69 -15.08
CA ASP A 72 -10.05 -20.26 -16.07
C ASP A 72 -9.99 -21.80 -16.05
N ALA A 73 -10.74 -22.46 -16.94
CA ALA A 73 -10.80 -23.93 -17.03
C ALA A 73 -9.44 -24.56 -17.40
N ASP A 74 -8.55 -23.79 -18.04
CA ASP A 74 -7.20 -24.21 -18.43
C ASP A 74 -6.15 -23.80 -17.38
N GLN A 75 -6.60 -23.35 -16.20
CA GLN A 75 -5.78 -22.84 -15.08
C GLN A 75 -4.94 -21.58 -15.42
N ASN A 76 -5.30 -20.84 -16.46
CA ASN A 76 -4.69 -19.54 -16.67
C ASN A 76 -5.18 -18.55 -15.61
N LYS A 77 -4.22 -17.89 -14.98
CA LYS A 77 -4.48 -16.89 -13.95
C LYS A 77 -4.88 -15.57 -14.59
N PHE A 78 -5.97 -14.98 -14.14
CA PHE A 78 -6.33 -13.61 -14.43
C PHE A 78 -6.77 -12.87 -13.17
N THR A 79 -6.56 -11.56 -13.16
CA THR A 79 -6.85 -10.69 -12.03
C THR A 79 -8.13 -9.89 -12.31
N ASN A 80 -8.85 -9.54 -11.24
CA ASN A 80 -9.95 -8.60 -11.34
C ASN A 80 -9.40 -7.17 -11.34
N ASP A 81 -9.17 -6.63 -12.54
CA ASP A 81 -8.56 -5.31 -12.71
C ASP A 81 -9.45 -4.17 -12.19
N GLU A 82 -10.79 -4.32 -12.23
CA GLU A 82 -11.70 -3.31 -11.66
C GLU A 82 -11.53 -3.21 -10.14
N GLN A 83 -11.43 -4.34 -9.45
CA GLN A 83 -11.14 -4.37 -8.02
C GLN A 83 -9.72 -3.86 -7.70
N ALA A 84 -8.75 -4.18 -8.54
CA ALA A 84 -7.38 -3.70 -8.38
C ALA A 84 -7.29 -2.17 -8.53
N ILE A 85 -8.01 -1.60 -9.50
CA ILE A 85 -8.13 -0.14 -9.69
C ILE A 85 -8.82 0.50 -8.47
N ALA A 86 -9.91 -0.09 -7.98
CA ALA A 86 -10.60 0.41 -6.79
C ALA A 86 -9.68 0.38 -5.56
N SER A 87 -8.91 -0.69 -5.37
CA SER A 87 -7.93 -0.81 -4.28
C SER A 87 -6.76 0.17 -4.42
N ARG A 88 -6.26 0.41 -5.65
CA ARG A 88 -5.27 1.46 -5.93
C ARG A 88 -5.77 2.82 -5.44
N ASP A 89 -6.99 3.19 -5.80
CA ASP A 89 -7.57 4.49 -5.46
C ASP A 89 -7.90 4.59 -3.96
N LEU A 90 -8.33 3.48 -3.35
CA LEU A 90 -8.55 3.39 -1.91
C LEU A 90 -7.26 3.57 -1.12
N ILE A 91 -6.14 2.96 -1.57
CA ILE A 91 -4.83 3.15 -0.95
C ILE A 91 -4.37 4.61 -1.09
N ALA A 92 -4.55 5.23 -2.27
CA ALA A 92 -4.21 6.63 -2.48
C ALA A 92 -4.99 7.56 -1.54
N LYS A 93 -6.28 7.31 -1.33
CA LYS A 93 -7.10 8.01 -0.33
C LYS A 93 -6.60 7.75 1.09
N PHE A 94 -6.31 6.51 1.43
CA PHE A 94 -5.82 6.12 2.75
C PHE A 94 -4.50 6.79 3.11
N ILE A 95 -3.59 7.02 2.15
CA ILE A 95 -2.36 7.80 2.37
C ILE A 95 -2.70 9.20 2.90
N ASP A 96 -3.63 9.92 2.25
CA ASP A 96 -4.03 11.25 2.68
C ASP A 96 -4.64 11.24 4.09
N GLU A 97 -5.52 10.28 4.37
CA GLU A 97 -6.15 10.12 5.68
C GLU A 97 -5.12 9.84 6.78
N VAL A 98 -4.12 8.99 6.53
CA VAL A 98 -3.03 8.69 7.48
C VAL A 98 -2.18 9.93 7.75
N ILE A 99 -1.81 10.69 6.70
CA ILE A 99 -1.04 11.93 6.84
C ILE A 99 -1.78 12.91 7.73
N GLU A 100 -3.07 13.13 7.48
CA GLU A 100 -3.91 14.05 8.25
C GLU A 100 -4.10 13.57 9.69
N ALA A 101 -4.50 12.31 9.89
CA ALA A 101 -4.85 11.75 11.19
C ALA A 101 -3.66 11.63 12.16
N TYR A 102 -2.47 11.38 11.62
CA TYR A 102 -1.28 11.13 12.43
C TYR A 102 -0.18 12.19 12.26
N HIS A 103 -0.44 13.27 11.51
CA HIS A 103 0.48 14.40 11.27
C HIS A 103 1.82 13.96 10.67
N ALA A 104 1.78 12.99 9.74
CA ALA A 104 2.96 12.50 9.05
C ALA A 104 3.47 13.50 8.00
N ASP A 105 4.72 13.32 7.58
CA ASP A 105 5.33 14.14 6.53
C ASP A 105 4.89 13.68 5.14
N ALA A 106 4.02 14.45 4.49
CA ALA A 106 3.54 14.16 3.13
C ALA A 106 4.66 14.11 2.07
N SER A 107 5.84 14.71 2.35
CA SER A 107 6.99 14.68 1.45
C SER A 107 7.89 13.45 1.65
N GLN A 108 7.56 12.56 2.60
CA GLN A 108 8.36 11.39 2.95
C GLN A 108 7.50 10.14 3.13
N VAL A 109 6.74 9.78 2.09
CA VAL A 109 5.87 8.60 2.07
C VAL A 109 6.53 7.44 1.35
N THR A 110 6.63 6.31 2.04
CA THR A 110 7.13 5.04 1.51
C THR A 110 6.01 3.99 1.51
N LEU A 111 5.79 3.33 0.38
CA LEU A 111 4.99 2.11 0.32
C LEU A 111 5.92 0.90 0.37
N LEU A 112 5.67 0.00 1.31
CA LEU A 112 6.34 -1.29 1.42
C LEU A 112 5.30 -2.37 1.15
N GLY A 113 5.39 -3.03 0.00
CA GLY A 113 4.42 -4.02 -0.43
C GLY A 113 5.02 -5.39 -0.67
N PHE A 114 4.27 -6.43 -0.35
CA PHE A 114 4.61 -7.81 -0.67
C PHE A 114 3.59 -8.39 -1.66
N SER A 115 4.06 -9.04 -2.73
CA SER A 115 3.25 -9.74 -3.74
C SER A 115 2.15 -8.82 -4.29
N GLN A 116 0.86 -9.10 -4.03
CA GLN A 116 -0.27 -8.25 -4.45
C GLN A 116 -0.14 -6.81 -3.92
N GLY A 117 0.33 -6.63 -2.69
CA GLY A 117 0.62 -5.31 -2.12
C GLY A 117 1.75 -4.59 -2.85
N ALA A 118 2.76 -5.31 -3.37
CA ALA A 118 3.83 -4.71 -4.17
C ALA A 118 3.31 -4.25 -5.55
N ILE A 119 2.45 -5.04 -6.20
CA ILE A 119 1.79 -4.69 -7.46
C ILE A 119 1.00 -3.37 -7.30
N LEU A 120 0.23 -3.27 -6.21
CA LEU A 120 -0.52 -2.04 -5.90
C LEU A 120 0.37 -0.87 -5.50
N SER A 121 1.51 -1.11 -4.83
CA SER A 121 2.48 -0.06 -4.52
C SER A 121 3.01 0.60 -5.80
N TYR A 122 3.33 -0.20 -6.84
CA TYR A 122 3.66 0.35 -8.16
C TYR A 122 2.49 1.13 -8.76
N ALA A 123 1.28 0.56 -8.72
CA ALA A 123 0.12 1.18 -9.32
C ALA A 123 -0.20 2.54 -8.67
N VAL A 124 -0.13 2.64 -7.34
CA VAL A 124 -0.34 3.90 -6.61
C VAL A 124 0.76 4.90 -6.94
N ALA A 125 2.04 4.52 -6.82
CA ALA A 125 3.16 5.43 -7.01
C ALA A 125 3.26 5.99 -8.45
N LEU A 126 2.93 5.17 -9.45
CA LEU A 126 2.95 5.60 -10.84
C LEU A 126 1.69 6.36 -11.26
N SER A 127 0.56 6.11 -10.59
CA SER A 127 -0.70 6.82 -10.86
C SER A 127 -0.83 8.14 -10.09
N TYR A 128 -0.16 8.26 -8.93
CA TYR A 128 -0.23 9.40 -8.00
C TYR A 128 1.17 9.74 -7.47
N PRO A 129 2.11 10.17 -8.34
CA PRO A 129 3.51 10.38 -7.96
C PRO A 129 3.71 11.49 -6.92
N GLU A 130 2.73 12.37 -6.77
CA GLU A 130 2.72 13.42 -5.74
C GLU A 130 2.51 12.88 -4.32
N LYS A 131 2.00 11.63 -4.19
CA LYS A 131 1.67 11.03 -2.89
C LYS A 131 2.74 10.09 -2.35
N VAL A 132 3.63 9.60 -3.20
CA VAL A 132 4.59 8.54 -2.86
C VAL A 132 6.00 8.90 -3.33
N ASN A 133 6.96 8.86 -2.40
CA ASN A 133 8.35 9.17 -2.71
C ASN A 133 9.21 7.92 -2.88
N ARG A 134 8.82 6.82 -2.21
CA ARG A 134 9.57 5.56 -2.25
C ARG A 134 8.62 4.37 -2.34
N VAL A 135 9.04 3.36 -3.10
CA VAL A 135 8.42 2.05 -3.13
C VAL A 135 9.48 1.01 -2.81
N VAL A 136 9.19 0.15 -1.84
CA VAL A 136 9.93 -1.09 -1.58
C VAL A 136 9.02 -2.24 -1.98
N ALA A 137 9.31 -2.86 -3.13
CA ALA A 137 8.45 -3.86 -3.73
C ALA A 137 9.05 -5.26 -3.60
N LEU A 138 8.45 -6.08 -2.75
CA LEU A 138 8.87 -7.44 -2.49
C LEU A 138 8.01 -8.42 -3.31
N SER A 139 8.64 -9.16 -4.23
CA SER A 139 7.98 -10.22 -5.02
C SER A 139 6.74 -9.75 -5.81
N GLY A 140 6.76 -8.52 -6.30
CA GLY A 140 5.72 -7.95 -7.15
C GLY A 140 6.14 -7.82 -8.61
N TYR A 141 5.23 -7.39 -9.46
CA TYR A 141 5.47 -7.08 -10.87
C TYR A 141 4.69 -5.85 -11.32
N ILE A 142 5.08 -5.27 -12.44
CA ILE A 142 4.38 -4.15 -13.07
C ILE A 142 3.13 -4.66 -13.79
N HIS A 143 1.95 -4.19 -13.38
CA HIS A 143 0.65 -4.51 -13.97
C HIS A 143 0.04 -3.23 -14.56
N GLU A 144 0.46 -2.88 -15.77
CA GLU A 144 0.20 -1.57 -16.38
C GLU A 144 -1.30 -1.28 -16.57
N SER A 145 -2.13 -2.32 -16.79
CA SER A 145 -3.58 -2.16 -17.02
C SER A 145 -4.33 -1.54 -15.84
N ILE A 146 -3.78 -1.60 -14.64
CA ILE A 146 -4.38 -1.01 -13.45
C ILE A 146 -3.83 0.40 -13.13
N PHE A 147 -2.96 0.96 -13.95
CA PHE A 147 -2.46 2.33 -13.77
C PHE A 147 -3.48 3.35 -14.29
N LYS A 148 -3.39 4.57 -13.79
CA LYS A 148 -4.21 5.68 -14.30
C LYS A 148 -3.87 5.97 -15.76
N GLU A 149 -4.90 6.27 -16.55
CA GLU A 149 -4.69 6.76 -17.92
C GLU A 149 -3.79 8.01 -17.90
N GLY A 150 -2.85 8.07 -18.82
CA GLY A 150 -1.92 9.18 -18.93
C GLY A 150 -0.76 9.17 -17.93
N TYR A 151 -0.60 8.14 -17.09
CA TYR A 151 0.45 8.06 -16.09
C TYR A 151 1.87 8.29 -16.65
N LYS A 152 2.13 7.95 -17.90
CA LYS A 152 3.42 8.15 -18.56
C LYS A 152 3.83 9.62 -18.70
N ASN A 153 2.88 10.54 -18.56
CA ASN A 153 3.14 11.99 -18.58
C ASN A 153 3.47 12.56 -17.21
N ASN A 154 3.44 11.74 -16.15
CA ASN A 154 3.74 12.17 -14.80
C ASN A 154 5.24 12.43 -14.61
N ASP A 155 5.58 13.31 -13.68
CA ASP A 155 6.95 13.52 -13.22
C ASP A 155 7.30 12.53 -12.11
N PHE A 156 8.28 11.67 -12.38
CA PHE A 156 8.80 10.65 -11.44
C PHE A 156 10.15 11.03 -10.86
N SER A 157 10.62 12.26 -11.02
CA SER A 157 11.97 12.69 -10.60
C SER A 157 12.25 12.47 -9.11
N ASN A 158 11.20 12.51 -8.28
CA ASN A 158 11.28 12.31 -6.83
C ASN A 158 10.94 10.88 -6.38
N LEU A 159 10.55 9.99 -7.30
CA LEU A 159 10.18 8.61 -6.98
C LEU A 159 11.40 7.69 -7.03
N LYS A 160 11.61 6.93 -5.95
CA LYS A 160 12.63 5.87 -5.88
C LYS A 160 11.96 4.52 -5.68
N ILE A 161 12.40 3.52 -6.45
CA ILE A 161 11.87 2.15 -6.38
C ILE A 161 13.03 1.19 -6.07
N TYR A 162 12.79 0.30 -5.10
CA TYR A 162 13.74 -0.70 -4.61
C TYR A 162 13.15 -2.10 -4.68
#